data_b38733cccae25e9e735e1e022e4cc5df
#
_entry.id   b38733cccae25e9e735e1e022e4cc5df
#
_cell.length_a   1.000
_cell.length_b   1.000
_cell.length_c   1.000
_cell.angle_alpha   90.00
_cell.angle_beta   90.00
_cell.angle_gamma   90.00
#
_symmetry.space_group_name_H-M   'P 1'
#
loop_
_entity.id
_entity.type
_entity.pdbx_description
1 polymer ?
#
loop_
_entity_poly.entity_id
_entity_poly.type
_entity_poly.pdbx_seq_one_letter_code
_entity_poly.pdbx_strand_id
1 'polypeptide(L)'
;VNVDNLFPYNLYGGQQDNSTVKISSIGSRGGISERDWSASAGGESAFLAFDPDNPNIVMGGSYLGSVNIYDTKANARKKVMIEPINYIGRASRDMKYRFNWNAPIIWSQHEPNTFYHAAQHLFKTNDQGKSWKVVSPDLTRDEDEKQGNGGGPYTNEAVGAENYGTISYVVESPHEPNTIYVGSDDGLVHITQDGGESWIDITPKGLPETIINAIDVSPHDKATVYIATTRYKFNDKTPGLYKSTNYGKSWKDITGDIPYGAYTRVVREDDKRKGLLVAGTELGVYISFNDGKKWELFNLNMPVLGVTDLMIKHDDLIVATHGRSFWILDDMGLIRQLDGDIDTKLYDPENSTIGNW
;
A
#
# COMPACT_ATOMS: atom_id res chain seq x y z
N VAL A 1 -0.91 -5.66 0.74
CA VAL A 1 -1.93 -6.44 1.49
C VAL A 1 -3.11 -5.56 1.83
N ASN A 2 -4.33 -6.10 1.83
CA ASN A 2 -5.52 -5.46 2.35
C ASN A 2 -6.30 -6.43 3.24
N VAL A 3 -7.13 -5.89 4.15
CA VAL A 3 -7.85 -6.64 5.19
C VAL A 3 -9.28 -6.15 5.27
N ASP A 4 -10.25 -7.05 5.25
CA ASP A 4 -11.67 -6.69 5.37
C ASP A 4 -12.11 -6.42 6.83
N ASN A 5 -13.35 -6.00 7.01
CA ASN A 5 -13.95 -5.68 8.31
C ASN A 5 -14.76 -6.84 8.93
N LEU A 6 -14.60 -8.06 8.40
CA LEU A 6 -15.24 -9.24 8.99
C LEU A 6 -14.52 -9.70 10.27
N PHE A 7 -15.15 -10.57 11.01
CA PHE A 7 -14.50 -11.30 12.10
C PHE A 7 -14.88 -12.80 12.02
N PRO A 8 -13.94 -13.74 11.87
CA PRO A 8 -12.52 -13.49 11.54
C PRO A 8 -12.40 -12.68 10.25
N TYR A 9 -11.42 -11.77 10.20
CA TYR A 9 -11.14 -10.99 8.99
C TYR A 9 -10.41 -11.83 7.93
N ASN A 10 -10.47 -11.38 6.69
CA ASN A 10 -9.69 -11.99 5.62
C ASN A 10 -8.58 -11.06 5.16
N LEU A 11 -7.46 -11.67 4.79
CA LEU A 11 -6.33 -11.02 4.13
C LEU A 11 -6.46 -11.18 2.62
N TYR A 12 -6.10 -10.15 1.90
CA TYR A 12 -6.13 -10.09 0.44
C TYR A 12 -4.80 -9.65 -0.12
N GLY A 13 -4.36 -10.28 -1.22
CA GLY A 13 -3.16 -9.85 -1.93
C GLY A 13 -3.05 -10.45 -3.32
N GLY A 14 -2.27 -9.80 -4.18
CA GLY A 14 -1.80 -10.35 -5.45
C GLY A 14 -0.61 -11.28 -5.20
N GLN A 15 -0.52 -12.33 -5.99
CA GLN A 15 0.58 -13.29 -5.94
C GLN A 15 1.07 -13.53 -7.36
N GLN A 16 2.29 -13.10 -7.64
CA GLN A 16 2.87 -13.24 -8.97
C GLN A 16 2.82 -14.68 -9.46
N ASP A 17 2.41 -14.87 -10.72
CA ASP A 17 2.17 -16.14 -11.39
C ASP A 17 1.04 -17.02 -10.80
N ASN A 18 0.38 -16.57 -9.72
CA ASN A 18 -0.65 -17.34 -9.00
C ASN A 18 -1.97 -16.57 -8.78
N SER A 19 -2.21 -15.47 -9.51
CA SER A 19 -3.44 -14.69 -9.39
C SER A 19 -3.55 -13.94 -8.05
N THR A 20 -4.70 -13.95 -7.39
CA THR A 20 -4.95 -13.28 -6.12
C THR A 20 -5.36 -14.27 -5.05
N VAL A 21 -5.13 -13.92 -3.82
CA VAL A 21 -5.53 -14.70 -2.66
C VAL A 21 -6.47 -13.89 -1.77
N LYS A 22 -7.49 -14.58 -1.26
CA LYS A 22 -8.27 -14.24 -0.07
C LYS A 22 -8.13 -15.39 0.91
N ILE A 23 -7.71 -15.09 2.13
CA ILE A 23 -7.51 -16.12 3.18
C ILE A 23 -7.98 -15.60 4.52
N SER A 24 -8.67 -16.44 5.31
CA SER A 24 -9.11 -16.08 6.66
C SER A 24 -7.92 -15.95 7.61
N SER A 25 -7.98 -14.98 8.54
CA SER A 25 -6.99 -14.82 9.62
C SER A 25 -7.02 -15.99 10.61
N ILE A 26 -8.14 -16.70 10.74
CA ILE A 26 -8.32 -17.85 11.62
C ILE A 26 -8.84 -19.05 10.81
N GLY A 27 -8.16 -20.17 10.92
CA GLY A 27 -8.55 -21.42 10.27
C GLY A 27 -9.67 -22.14 11.01
N SER A 28 -10.59 -22.77 10.28
CA SER A 28 -11.79 -23.40 10.81
C SER A 28 -11.57 -24.68 11.62
N ARG A 29 -10.35 -25.25 11.66
CA ARG A 29 -10.03 -26.55 12.27
C ARG A 29 -8.64 -26.61 12.90
N GLY A 30 -8.28 -25.61 13.71
CA GLY A 30 -7.01 -25.60 14.44
C GLY A 30 -5.80 -25.14 13.64
N GLY A 31 -6.00 -24.57 12.44
CA GLY A 31 -4.95 -23.99 11.61
C GLY A 31 -5.46 -23.61 10.23
N ILE A 32 -4.78 -22.67 9.58
CA ILE A 32 -5.07 -22.24 8.21
C ILE A 32 -4.54 -23.32 7.23
N SER A 33 -5.35 -23.67 6.25
CA SER A 33 -5.06 -24.68 5.23
C SER A 33 -5.50 -24.22 3.83
N GLU A 34 -5.24 -25.02 2.81
CA GLU A 34 -5.71 -24.76 1.42
C GLU A 34 -7.23 -24.55 1.31
N ARG A 35 -8.00 -25.08 2.26
CA ARG A 35 -9.49 -24.94 2.27
C ARG A 35 -9.93 -23.53 2.66
N ASP A 36 -9.08 -22.80 3.35
CA ASP A 36 -9.34 -21.43 3.82
C ASP A 36 -8.91 -20.40 2.77
N TRP A 37 -8.27 -20.84 1.69
CA TRP A 37 -7.78 -20.03 0.59
C TRP A 37 -8.81 -19.98 -0.56
N SER A 38 -8.99 -18.81 -1.14
CA SER A 38 -9.79 -18.60 -2.35
C SER A 38 -9.21 -17.49 -3.21
N ALA A 39 -9.44 -17.56 -4.52
CA ALA A 39 -9.09 -16.47 -5.42
C ALA A 39 -10.04 -15.29 -5.21
N SER A 40 -9.54 -14.06 -5.41
CA SER A 40 -10.29 -12.83 -5.33
C SER A 40 -10.35 -12.09 -6.67
N ALA A 41 -10.69 -10.80 -6.69
CA ALA A 41 -10.64 -9.94 -7.87
C ALA A 41 -9.19 -9.68 -8.31
N GLY A 42 -9.01 -9.24 -9.57
CA GLY A 42 -7.72 -8.86 -10.10
C GLY A 42 -6.86 -10.03 -10.57
N GLY A 43 -5.57 -9.82 -10.57
CA GLY A 43 -4.54 -10.74 -11.02
C GLY A 43 -3.27 -10.66 -10.17
N GLU A 44 -2.16 -11.16 -10.67
CA GLU A 44 -0.90 -11.35 -9.96
C GLU A 44 -0.26 -10.08 -9.37
N SER A 45 -0.51 -8.93 -9.99
CA SER A 45 0.01 -7.61 -9.57
C SER A 45 -1.06 -6.76 -8.88
N ALA A 46 -2.07 -7.39 -8.28
CA ALA A 46 -3.24 -6.68 -7.82
C ALA A 46 -2.99 -5.83 -6.56
N PHE A 47 -3.34 -4.56 -6.65
CA PHE A 47 -3.99 -3.90 -5.55
C PHE A 47 -5.44 -4.38 -5.48
N LEU A 48 -5.93 -4.63 -4.27
CA LEU A 48 -7.30 -5.05 -4.03
C LEU A 48 -7.98 -4.04 -3.10
N ALA A 49 -9.17 -3.62 -3.47
CA ALA A 49 -10.00 -2.76 -2.65
C ALA A 49 -11.39 -3.40 -2.54
N PHE A 50 -12.00 -3.30 -1.40
CA PHE A 50 -13.35 -3.83 -1.15
C PHE A 50 -14.20 -2.80 -0.42
N ASP A 51 -15.50 -2.92 -0.60
CA ASP A 51 -16.49 -2.10 0.11
C ASP A 51 -16.37 -2.37 1.62
N PRO A 52 -16.06 -1.38 2.44
CA PRO A 52 -15.95 -1.56 3.90
C PRO A 52 -17.24 -2.05 4.54
N ASP A 53 -18.40 -1.74 3.95
CA ASP A 53 -19.72 -2.16 4.42
C ASP A 53 -20.19 -3.47 3.78
N ASN A 54 -19.59 -3.88 2.66
CA ASN A 54 -19.94 -5.09 1.94
C ASN A 54 -18.72 -5.79 1.34
N PRO A 55 -17.95 -6.55 2.13
CA PRO A 55 -16.73 -7.20 1.69
C PRO A 55 -16.94 -8.28 0.60
N ASN A 56 -18.18 -8.53 0.18
CA ASN A 56 -18.46 -9.38 -0.97
C ASN A 56 -18.16 -8.69 -2.31
N ILE A 57 -18.07 -7.36 -2.32
CA ILE A 57 -17.73 -6.58 -3.52
C ILE A 57 -16.25 -6.19 -3.43
N VAL A 58 -15.44 -6.79 -4.30
CA VAL A 58 -14.01 -6.57 -4.36
C VAL A 58 -13.63 -6.04 -5.73
N MET A 59 -12.87 -4.94 -5.76
CA MET A 59 -12.22 -4.44 -6.96
C MET A 59 -10.75 -4.86 -6.93
N GLY A 60 -10.25 -5.45 -8.00
CA GLY A 60 -8.86 -5.89 -8.10
C GLY A 60 -8.26 -5.55 -9.44
N GLY A 61 -7.01 -5.10 -9.42
CA GLY A 61 -6.21 -4.75 -10.58
C GLY A 61 -5.36 -5.89 -11.10
N SER A 62 -4.77 -5.64 -12.25
CA SER A 62 -3.67 -6.39 -12.82
C SER A 62 -2.87 -5.44 -13.71
N TYR A 63 -1.79 -5.92 -14.32
CA TYR A 63 -0.94 -5.08 -15.17
C TYR A 63 -1.71 -4.42 -16.32
N LEU A 64 -1.16 -3.33 -16.83
CA LEU A 64 -1.71 -2.51 -17.93
C LEU A 64 -3.11 -1.94 -17.66
N GLY A 65 -3.44 -1.64 -16.39
CA GLY A 65 -4.72 -1.05 -16.01
C GLY A 65 -5.90 -1.99 -16.16
N SER A 66 -5.65 -3.30 -16.21
CA SER A 66 -6.71 -4.29 -16.14
C SER A 66 -7.35 -4.27 -14.77
N VAL A 67 -8.65 -4.02 -14.70
CA VAL A 67 -9.43 -3.96 -13.45
C VAL A 67 -10.70 -4.76 -13.59
N ASN A 68 -11.05 -5.51 -12.57
CA ASN A 68 -12.35 -6.15 -12.48
C ASN A 68 -12.97 -5.99 -11.10
N ILE A 69 -14.30 -6.03 -11.07
CA ILE A 69 -15.08 -6.20 -9.85
C ILE A 69 -15.52 -7.64 -9.77
N TYR A 70 -15.42 -8.20 -8.57
CA TYR A 70 -15.89 -9.53 -8.24
C TYR A 70 -16.91 -9.45 -7.11
N ASP A 71 -18.14 -9.83 -7.41
CA ASP A 71 -19.16 -10.13 -6.41
C ASP A 71 -18.99 -11.58 -5.98
N THR A 72 -18.45 -11.79 -4.79
CA THR A 72 -18.16 -13.13 -4.25
C THR A 72 -19.42 -13.90 -3.92
N LYS A 73 -20.51 -13.22 -3.54
CA LYS A 73 -21.80 -13.84 -3.21
C LYS A 73 -22.52 -14.33 -4.47
N ALA A 74 -22.51 -13.53 -5.53
CA ALA A 74 -23.09 -13.90 -6.82
C ALA A 74 -22.14 -14.76 -7.67
N ASN A 75 -20.87 -14.90 -7.28
CA ASN A 75 -19.78 -15.48 -8.06
C ASN A 75 -19.70 -14.86 -9.48
N ALA A 76 -19.86 -13.55 -9.56
CA ALA A 76 -19.89 -12.80 -10.83
C ALA A 76 -18.72 -11.83 -10.93
N ARG A 77 -18.03 -11.84 -12.07
CA ARG A 77 -16.90 -10.94 -12.38
C ARG A 77 -17.25 -10.03 -13.54
N LYS A 78 -16.88 -8.77 -13.43
CA LYS A 78 -17.07 -7.76 -14.47
C LYS A 78 -15.79 -6.97 -14.68
N LYS A 79 -15.32 -6.87 -15.93
CA LYS A 79 -14.23 -5.96 -16.30
C LYS A 79 -14.74 -4.53 -16.29
N VAL A 80 -13.94 -3.63 -15.71
CA VAL A 80 -14.28 -2.21 -15.52
C VAL A 80 -13.09 -1.31 -15.83
N MET A 81 -12.30 -1.67 -16.84
CA MET A 81 -11.11 -0.94 -17.26
C MET A 81 -11.44 0.49 -17.69
N ILE A 82 -10.57 1.43 -17.33
CA ILE A 82 -10.63 2.84 -17.75
C ILE A 82 -10.47 2.94 -19.27
N GLU A 83 -9.50 2.22 -19.80
CA GLU A 83 -9.23 2.16 -21.24
C GLU A 83 -8.98 0.69 -21.64
N PRO A 84 -9.87 0.08 -22.44
CA PRO A 84 -9.76 -1.33 -22.78
C PRO A 84 -8.81 -1.56 -23.97
N ILE A 85 -7.59 -1.01 -23.88
CA ILE A 85 -6.53 -1.16 -24.90
C ILE A 85 -5.38 -1.96 -24.29
N ASN A 86 -4.88 -2.93 -25.05
CA ASN A 86 -3.68 -3.67 -24.70
C ASN A 86 -2.44 -2.95 -25.24
N TYR A 87 -1.61 -2.42 -24.32
CA TYR A 87 -0.37 -1.72 -24.64
C TYR A 87 0.89 -2.59 -24.49
N ILE A 88 0.78 -3.89 -24.30
CA ILE A 88 1.96 -4.78 -24.18
C ILE A 88 2.97 -4.53 -25.31
N GLY A 89 4.23 -4.31 -24.93
CA GLY A 89 5.35 -4.09 -25.84
C GLY A 89 5.45 -2.68 -26.43
N ARG A 90 4.57 -1.75 -26.05
CA ARG A 90 4.68 -0.34 -26.46
C ARG A 90 5.55 0.44 -25.47
N ALA A 91 6.18 1.49 -25.95
CA ALA A 91 6.86 2.46 -25.08
C ALA A 91 5.84 3.21 -24.23
N SER A 92 6.18 3.48 -22.98
CA SER A 92 5.29 4.17 -22.03
C SER A 92 4.87 5.55 -22.53
N ARG A 93 5.75 6.28 -23.22
CA ARG A 93 5.45 7.59 -23.84
C ARG A 93 4.37 7.55 -24.92
N ASP A 94 4.13 6.38 -25.53
CA ASP A 94 3.13 6.19 -26.59
C ASP A 94 1.77 5.72 -26.01
N MET A 95 1.67 5.58 -24.71
CA MET A 95 0.45 5.17 -24.02
C MET A 95 -0.36 6.40 -23.62
N LYS A 96 -1.66 6.37 -23.85
CA LYS A 96 -2.55 7.41 -23.33
C LYS A 96 -2.55 7.44 -21.81
N TYR A 97 -2.57 6.26 -21.17
CA TYR A 97 -2.48 6.08 -19.74
C TYR A 97 -1.41 5.05 -19.40
N ARG A 98 -0.39 5.48 -18.66
CA ARG A 98 0.75 4.68 -18.23
C ARG A 98 0.40 3.96 -16.93
N PHE A 99 -0.23 2.81 -17.01
CA PHE A 99 -0.45 1.96 -15.83
C PHE A 99 0.80 1.15 -15.54
N ASN A 100 1.25 1.18 -14.29
CA ASN A 100 2.36 0.33 -13.85
C ASN A 100 1.91 -1.13 -13.68
N TRP A 101 2.86 -2.02 -13.46
CA TRP A 101 2.64 -3.39 -13.03
C TRP A 101 1.70 -3.44 -11.82
N ASN A 102 2.01 -2.66 -10.77
CA ASN A 102 1.22 -2.50 -9.56
C ASN A 102 0.48 -1.16 -9.58
N ALA A 103 -0.55 -1.02 -10.40
CA ALA A 103 -1.34 0.21 -10.43
C ALA A 103 -2.25 0.32 -9.20
N PRO A 104 -2.15 1.39 -8.40
CA PRO A 104 -2.92 1.53 -7.17
C PRO A 104 -4.43 1.54 -7.39
N ILE A 105 -5.16 0.84 -6.53
CA ILE A 105 -6.62 0.90 -6.40
C ILE A 105 -6.95 1.05 -4.92
N ILE A 106 -7.77 2.04 -4.59
CA ILE A 106 -8.30 2.22 -3.24
C ILE A 106 -9.81 2.40 -3.28
N TRP A 107 -10.49 2.01 -2.21
CA TRP A 107 -11.88 2.35 -1.93
C TRP A 107 -11.90 3.61 -1.08
N SER A 108 -12.81 4.56 -1.39
CA SER A 108 -12.98 5.74 -0.54
C SER A 108 -13.50 5.36 0.83
N GLN A 109 -12.91 5.92 1.87
CA GLN A 109 -13.37 5.75 3.25
C GLN A 109 -14.57 6.65 3.58
N HIS A 110 -14.87 7.63 2.73
CA HIS A 110 -15.87 8.66 2.98
C HIS A 110 -17.07 8.61 2.03
N GLU A 111 -16.85 8.15 0.80
CA GLU A 111 -17.89 8.14 -0.24
C GLU A 111 -18.30 6.71 -0.60
N PRO A 112 -19.57 6.32 -0.39
CA PRO A 112 -20.05 5.00 -0.77
C PRO A 112 -19.86 4.71 -2.26
N ASN A 113 -19.54 3.47 -2.61
CA ASN A 113 -19.33 3.00 -3.98
C ASN A 113 -18.25 3.75 -4.78
N THR A 114 -17.39 4.50 -4.11
CA THR A 114 -16.34 5.29 -4.75
C THR A 114 -14.99 4.58 -4.67
N PHE A 115 -14.35 4.44 -5.84
CA PHE A 115 -13.00 3.92 -5.98
C PHE A 115 -12.11 4.92 -6.69
N TYR A 116 -10.84 4.84 -6.39
CA TYR A 116 -9.79 5.50 -7.15
C TYR A 116 -8.86 4.46 -7.77
N HIS A 117 -8.41 4.74 -8.99
CA HIS A 117 -7.40 3.95 -9.68
C HIS A 117 -6.40 4.87 -10.35
N ALA A 118 -5.14 4.49 -10.45
CA ALA A 118 -4.09 5.39 -10.89
C ALA A 118 -3.23 4.82 -12.02
N ALA A 119 -2.97 5.69 -13.00
CA ALA A 119 -1.89 5.60 -13.98
C ALA A 119 -0.88 6.73 -13.71
N GLN A 120 -0.56 7.61 -14.66
CA GLN A 120 0.04 8.92 -14.38
C GLN A 120 -0.99 9.95 -13.91
N HIS A 121 -2.26 9.68 -14.14
CA HIS A 121 -3.41 10.42 -13.64
C HIS A 121 -4.13 9.61 -12.58
N LEU A 122 -4.81 10.29 -11.66
CA LEU A 122 -5.76 9.68 -10.76
C LEU A 122 -7.16 9.67 -11.39
N PHE A 123 -7.81 8.53 -11.33
CA PHE A 123 -9.17 8.31 -11.81
C PHE A 123 -10.11 8.02 -10.64
N LYS A 124 -11.34 8.52 -10.75
CA LYS A 124 -12.42 8.29 -9.78
C LYS A 124 -13.62 7.65 -10.48
N THR A 125 -14.23 6.67 -9.84
CA THR A 125 -15.55 6.13 -10.18
C THR A 125 -16.43 6.11 -8.95
N ASN A 126 -17.72 6.39 -9.11
CA ASN A 126 -18.74 6.30 -8.07
C ASN A 126 -19.90 5.35 -8.46
N ASP A 127 -19.72 4.61 -9.53
CA ASP A 127 -20.68 3.67 -10.08
C ASP A 127 -20.10 2.25 -10.28
N GLN A 128 -19.09 1.92 -9.46
CA GLN A 128 -18.37 0.64 -9.49
C GLN A 128 -17.71 0.39 -10.86
N GLY A 129 -17.06 1.40 -11.40
CA GLY A 129 -16.25 1.31 -12.62
C GLY A 129 -17.05 1.22 -13.93
N LYS A 130 -18.35 1.53 -13.93
CA LYS A 130 -19.13 1.66 -15.17
C LYS A 130 -18.72 2.90 -15.95
N SER A 131 -18.32 3.96 -15.23
CA SER A 131 -17.70 5.15 -15.79
C SER A 131 -16.54 5.62 -14.90
N TRP A 132 -15.58 6.31 -15.54
CA TRP A 132 -14.40 6.86 -14.86
C TRP A 132 -14.20 8.32 -15.23
N LYS A 133 -13.84 9.12 -14.24
CA LYS A 133 -13.47 10.53 -14.40
C LYS A 133 -12.00 10.71 -14.04
N VAL A 134 -11.25 11.42 -14.88
CA VAL A 134 -9.91 11.91 -14.54
C VAL A 134 -10.06 13.03 -13.51
N VAL A 135 -9.37 12.92 -12.37
CA VAL A 135 -9.43 13.88 -11.26
C VAL A 135 -8.05 14.46 -10.91
N SER A 136 -7.07 14.31 -11.78
CA SER A 136 -5.76 14.94 -11.63
C SER A 136 -5.13 15.31 -12.98
N PRO A 137 -4.18 16.27 -13.03
CA PRO A 137 -3.21 16.34 -14.12
C PRO A 137 -2.30 15.10 -14.09
N ASP A 138 -1.27 15.06 -14.98
CA ASP A 138 -0.14 14.14 -14.81
C ASP A 138 0.59 14.52 -13.50
N LEU A 139 0.73 13.54 -12.58
CA LEU A 139 1.35 13.71 -11.26
C LEU A 139 2.76 13.11 -11.19
N THR A 140 3.39 12.94 -12.36
CA THR A 140 4.74 12.42 -12.51
C THR A 140 5.68 13.48 -13.10
N ARG A 141 6.96 13.16 -13.25
CA ARG A 141 7.92 14.07 -13.91
C ARG A 141 7.71 14.16 -15.42
N ASP A 142 7.03 13.17 -16.01
CA ASP A 142 6.73 13.07 -17.45
C ASP A 142 7.98 13.24 -18.33
N GLU A 143 9.04 12.52 -18.02
CA GLU A 143 10.33 12.58 -18.73
C GLU A 143 10.33 11.56 -19.89
N ASP A 144 9.99 12.00 -21.09
CA ASP A 144 9.84 11.18 -22.31
C ASP A 144 11.06 10.27 -22.60
N GLU A 145 12.28 10.75 -22.34
CA GLU A 145 13.50 9.99 -22.56
C GLU A 145 13.62 8.75 -21.68
N LYS A 146 12.95 8.73 -20.54
CA LYS A 146 12.89 7.60 -19.63
C LYS A 146 11.69 6.68 -19.86
N GLN A 147 10.72 7.12 -20.64
CA GLN A 147 9.49 6.38 -20.94
C GLN A 147 9.62 5.52 -22.20
N GLY A 148 10.67 4.70 -22.25
CA GLY A 148 10.91 3.74 -23.33
C GLY A 148 10.02 2.50 -23.24
N ASN A 149 10.46 1.43 -23.89
CA ASN A 149 9.83 0.11 -23.79
C ASN A 149 9.84 -0.37 -22.31
N GLY A 150 8.95 -1.27 -21.99
CA GLY A 150 8.74 -1.75 -20.63
C GLY A 150 10.03 -2.06 -19.87
N GLY A 151 10.04 -1.71 -18.59
CA GLY A 151 11.22 -1.78 -17.75
C GLY A 151 12.15 -0.56 -17.80
N GLY A 152 12.04 0.32 -18.81
CA GLY A 152 12.83 1.57 -18.85
C GLY A 152 12.49 2.50 -17.69
N PRO A 153 13.45 3.36 -17.24
CA PRO A 153 14.83 3.51 -17.72
C PRO A 153 15.81 2.46 -17.17
N TYR A 154 15.36 1.52 -16.33
CA TYR A 154 16.21 0.62 -15.56
C TYR A 154 16.59 -0.65 -16.32
N THR A 155 15.68 -1.15 -17.14
CA THR A 155 15.88 -2.33 -17.98
C THR A 155 15.40 -2.03 -19.40
N ASN A 156 15.84 -2.82 -20.37
CA ASN A 156 15.48 -2.67 -21.77
C ASN A 156 14.55 -3.82 -22.21
N GLU A 157 13.78 -4.33 -21.29
CA GLU A 157 12.87 -5.44 -21.53
C GLU A 157 11.59 -4.97 -22.22
N ALA A 158 11.17 -5.69 -23.23
CA ALA A 158 10.00 -5.35 -24.03
C ALA A 158 8.71 -6.01 -23.52
N VAL A 159 8.65 -6.43 -22.26
CA VAL A 159 7.43 -7.06 -21.69
C VAL A 159 6.31 -6.03 -21.58
N GLY A 160 6.64 -4.78 -21.27
CA GLY A 160 5.75 -3.65 -21.39
C GLY A 160 4.66 -3.56 -20.34
N ALA A 161 4.93 -4.11 -19.16
CA ALA A 161 4.01 -4.02 -18.02
C ALA A 161 4.57 -3.16 -16.88
N GLU A 162 5.88 -3.00 -16.81
CA GLU A 162 6.60 -2.17 -15.83
C GLU A 162 6.83 -0.77 -16.41
N ASN A 163 5.78 0.00 -16.53
CA ASN A 163 5.85 1.35 -17.07
C ASN A 163 6.46 2.32 -16.05
N TYR A 164 7.22 3.29 -16.53
CA TYR A 164 7.83 4.35 -15.73
C TYR A 164 7.09 5.67 -15.93
N GLY A 165 7.19 6.55 -14.93
CA GLY A 165 6.41 7.79 -14.87
C GLY A 165 4.95 7.50 -14.53
N THR A 166 4.72 6.79 -13.44
CA THR A 166 3.40 6.32 -13.01
C THR A 166 3.18 6.63 -11.53
N ILE A 167 1.92 6.73 -11.14
CA ILE A 167 1.55 6.77 -9.73
C ILE A 167 1.78 5.37 -9.13
N SER A 168 2.58 5.31 -8.07
CA SER A 168 2.93 4.08 -7.35
C SER A 168 2.11 3.87 -6.07
N TYR A 169 1.58 4.94 -5.49
CA TYR A 169 0.78 4.88 -4.26
C TYR A 169 -0.29 5.96 -4.22
N VAL A 170 -1.45 5.60 -3.65
CA VAL A 170 -2.58 6.50 -3.39
C VAL A 170 -3.13 6.20 -2.01
N VAL A 171 -3.41 7.23 -1.24
CA VAL A 171 -4.12 7.11 0.04
C VAL A 171 -5.06 8.29 0.24
N GLU A 172 -6.30 8.01 0.66
CA GLU A 172 -7.25 9.01 1.12
C GLU A 172 -7.08 9.23 2.62
N SER A 173 -7.14 10.48 3.08
CA SER A 173 -7.08 10.82 4.50
C SER A 173 -8.23 10.13 5.27
N PRO A 174 -7.97 9.45 6.39
CA PRO A 174 -9.04 8.90 7.22
C PRO A 174 -9.84 9.98 7.97
N HIS A 175 -9.33 11.21 8.03
CA HIS A 175 -9.93 12.31 8.79
C HIS A 175 -10.74 13.28 7.94
N GLU A 176 -10.33 13.50 6.69
CA GLU A 176 -10.86 14.58 5.87
C GLU A 176 -11.27 14.04 4.50
N PRO A 177 -12.56 14.05 4.17
CA PRO A 177 -13.01 13.70 2.83
C PRO A 177 -12.36 14.64 1.80
N ASN A 178 -12.15 14.15 0.59
CA ASN A 178 -11.51 14.88 -0.51
C ASN A 178 -10.01 15.19 -0.30
N THR A 179 -9.40 14.80 0.81
CA THR A 179 -7.94 14.90 1.00
C THR A 179 -7.27 13.60 0.58
N ILE A 180 -6.51 13.66 -0.51
CA ILE A 180 -5.86 12.49 -1.12
C ILE A 180 -4.39 12.80 -1.33
N TYR A 181 -3.53 11.87 -0.96
CA TYR A 181 -2.09 11.89 -1.22
C TYR A 181 -1.75 10.89 -2.32
N VAL A 182 -0.83 11.29 -3.18
CA VAL A 182 -0.34 10.47 -4.29
C VAL A 182 1.17 10.49 -4.32
N GLY A 183 1.78 9.33 -4.50
CA GLY A 183 3.22 9.17 -4.74
C GLY A 183 3.48 8.54 -6.09
N SER A 184 4.58 8.93 -6.76
CA SER A 184 4.98 8.39 -8.06
C SER A 184 6.23 7.52 -7.97
N ASP A 185 6.48 6.73 -9.00
CA ASP A 185 7.65 5.86 -9.11
C ASP A 185 8.92 6.63 -9.53
N ASP A 186 8.78 7.90 -9.90
CA ASP A 186 9.84 8.85 -10.21
C ASP A 186 10.09 9.88 -9.09
N GLY A 187 9.40 9.74 -7.94
CA GLY A 187 9.72 10.39 -6.67
C GLY A 187 9.00 11.69 -6.38
N LEU A 188 7.87 11.96 -7.01
CA LEU A 188 7.01 13.08 -6.64
C LEU A 188 5.94 12.66 -5.62
N VAL A 189 5.59 13.59 -4.76
CA VAL A 189 4.48 13.46 -3.81
C VAL A 189 3.54 14.63 -3.97
N HIS A 190 2.27 14.37 -4.18
CA HIS A 190 1.25 15.38 -4.35
C HIS A 190 0.11 15.21 -3.35
N ILE A 191 -0.55 16.33 -3.05
CA ILE A 191 -1.78 16.36 -2.25
C ILE A 191 -2.87 17.13 -2.98
N THR A 192 -4.09 16.65 -2.89
CA THR A 192 -5.31 17.44 -3.08
C THR A 192 -6.07 17.53 -1.77
N GLN A 193 -6.77 18.64 -1.51
CA GLN A 193 -7.68 18.80 -0.36
C GLN A 193 -9.09 19.21 -0.82
N ASP A 194 -9.36 19.12 -2.10
CA ASP A 194 -10.62 19.51 -2.75
C ASP A 194 -11.16 18.43 -3.72
N GLY A 195 -10.72 17.18 -3.54
CA GLY A 195 -11.19 16.03 -4.33
C GLY A 195 -10.64 16.00 -5.76
N GLY A 196 -9.52 16.67 -6.00
CA GLY A 196 -8.81 16.65 -7.27
C GLY A 196 -9.07 17.89 -8.15
N GLU A 197 -9.74 18.95 -7.63
CA GLU A 197 -9.87 20.21 -8.36
C GLU A 197 -8.53 20.94 -8.47
N SER A 198 -7.71 20.84 -7.42
CA SER A 198 -6.33 21.32 -7.40
C SER A 198 -5.36 20.32 -6.78
N TRP A 199 -4.11 20.35 -7.24
CA TRP A 199 -3.03 19.50 -6.74
C TRP A 199 -1.81 20.34 -6.41
N ILE A 200 -1.18 20.03 -5.28
CA ILE A 200 0.02 20.72 -4.77
C ILE A 200 1.14 19.69 -4.70
N ASP A 201 2.29 20.00 -5.30
CA ASP A 201 3.53 19.25 -5.12
C ASP A 201 4.06 19.51 -3.71
N ILE A 202 4.15 18.44 -2.93
CA ILE A 202 4.65 18.43 -1.55
C ILE A 202 5.90 17.56 -1.38
N THR A 203 6.58 17.26 -2.49
CA THR A 203 7.78 16.42 -2.50
C THR A 203 8.83 16.93 -1.50
N PRO A 204 9.43 16.05 -0.67
CA PRO A 204 10.52 16.46 0.23
C PRO A 204 11.65 17.16 -0.54
N LYS A 205 12.04 18.35 -0.09
CA LYS A 205 13.09 19.13 -0.77
C LYS A 205 14.40 18.35 -0.81
N GLY A 206 14.94 18.16 -2.02
CA GLY A 206 16.17 17.43 -2.23
C GLY A 206 16.03 15.91 -2.24
N LEU A 207 14.81 15.39 -2.20
CA LEU A 207 14.58 13.96 -2.42
C LEU A 207 15.06 13.59 -3.82
N PRO A 208 16.01 12.64 -3.95
CA PRO A 208 16.44 12.17 -5.25
C PRO A 208 15.32 11.37 -5.93
N GLU A 209 15.45 11.14 -7.23
CA GLU A 209 14.58 10.23 -7.98
C GLU A 209 14.50 8.87 -7.27
N THR A 210 13.29 8.44 -6.94
CA THR A 210 13.02 7.30 -6.08
C THR A 210 11.60 6.80 -6.34
N ILE A 211 11.30 5.59 -5.93
CA ILE A 211 9.91 5.13 -5.87
C ILE A 211 9.31 5.58 -4.52
N ILE A 212 8.16 6.25 -4.54
CA ILE A 212 7.33 6.44 -3.35
C ILE A 212 6.54 5.14 -3.14
N ASN A 213 7.06 4.26 -2.29
CA ASN A 213 6.51 2.92 -2.12
C ASN A 213 5.23 2.88 -1.28
N ALA A 214 5.15 3.76 -0.29
CA ALA A 214 3.99 3.87 0.57
C ALA A 214 3.84 5.27 1.13
N ILE A 215 2.60 5.64 1.36
CA ILE A 215 2.19 6.85 2.09
C ILE A 215 1.24 6.40 3.19
N ASP A 216 1.41 6.93 4.40
CA ASP A 216 0.53 6.66 5.53
C ASP A 216 0.10 7.97 6.17
N VAL A 217 -1.20 8.19 6.30
CA VAL A 217 -1.74 9.35 7.03
C VAL A 217 -1.94 8.94 8.47
N SER A 218 -1.35 9.70 9.39
CA SER A 218 -1.45 9.40 10.82
C SER A 218 -2.91 9.20 11.27
N PRO A 219 -3.24 8.13 11.98
CA PRO A 219 -4.57 7.98 12.57
C PRO A 219 -4.86 8.96 13.70
N HIS A 220 -3.84 9.66 14.22
CA HIS A 220 -3.92 10.56 15.36
C HIS A 220 -3.97 12.04 14.99
N ASP A 221 -3.54 12.40 13.77
CA ASP A 221 -3.42 13.79 13.36
C ASP A 221 -3.56 13.92 11.83
N LYS A 222 -4.58 14.64 11.40
CA LYS A 222 -4.92 14.81 9.98
C LYS A 222 -3.83 15.48 9.13
N ALA A 223 -2.97 16.27 9.73
CA ALA A 223 -1.87 16.97 9.06
C ALA A 223 -0.56 16.18 9.05
N THR A 224 -0.51 15.06 9.78
CA THR A 224 0.69 14.22 9.85
C THR A 224 0.62 13.12 8.81
N VAL A 225 1.70 12.99 8.02
CA VAL A 225 1.84 11.99 6.96
C VAL A 225 3.26 11.46 6.93
N TYR A 226 3.39 10.19 6.63
CA TYR A 226 4.64 9.44 6.48
C TYR A 226 4.79 8.96 5.06
N ILE A 227 6.04 8.91 4.55
CA ILE A 227 6.36 8.25 3.29
C ILE A 227 7.53 7.28 3.46
N ALA A 228 7.45 6.16 2.76
CA ALA A 228 8.55 5.23 2.59
C ALA A 228 9.02 5.25 1.12
N THR A 229 10.33 5.37 0.92
CA THR A 229 10.96 5.48 -0.39
C THR A 229 11.97 4.38 -0.63
N THR A 230 12.18 4.01 -1.89
CA THR A 230 13.22 3.03 -2.25
C THR A 230 13.89 3.36 -3.57
N ARG A 231 15.20 3.09 -3.64
CA ARG A 231 16.05 3.35 -4.79
C ARG A 231 16.77 2.09 -5.31
N TYR A 232 16.28 0.91 -4.96
CA TYR A 232 16.96 -0.35 -5.34
C TYR A 232 17.17 -0.48 -6.85
N LYS A 233 16.27 0.08 -7.66
CA LYS A 233 16.41 0.10 -9.13
C LYS A 233 17.60 0.93 -9.60
N PHE A 234 18.09 1.86 -8.80
CA PHE A 234 19.35 2.61 -9.02
C PHE A 234 20.57 1.95 -8.37
N ASN A 235 20.44 0.68 -7.92
CA ASN A 235 21.46 -0.02 -7.13
C ASN A 235 21.84 0.71 -5.83
N ASP A 236 20.94 1.53 -5.32
CA ASP A 236 21.05 2.21 -4.04
C ASP A 236 20.12 1.57 -3.03
N LYS A 237 20.70 0.96 -2.00
CA LYS A 237 19.99 0.23 -0.96
C LYS A 237 19.82 1.02 0.34
N THR A 238 19.95 2.34 0.25
CA THR A 238 19.74 3.25 1.39
C THR A 238 18.24 3.24 1.77
N PRO A 239 17.90 3.03 3.03
CA PRO A 239 16.52 3.19 3.50
C PRO A 239 16.10 4.68 3.43
N GLY A 240 14.80 4.95 3.31
CA GLY A 240 14.28 6.31 3.28
C GLY A 240 12.88 6.39 3.87
N LEU A 241 12.76 7.00 5.05
CA LEU A 241 11.50 7.28 5.73
C LEU A 241 11.42 8.77 6.07
N TYR A 242 10.31 9.39 5.74
CA TYR A 242 10.11 10.81 6.00
C TYR A 242 8.75 11.04 6.66
N LYS A 243 8.69 12.04 7.53
CA LYS A 243 7.49 12.49 8.24
C LYS A 243 7.25 13.97 7.99
N SER A 244 6.01 14.31 7.70
CA SER A 244 5.50 15.69 7.75
C SER A 244 4.42 15.81 8.82
N THR A 245 4.31 16.98 9.46
CA THR A 245 3.25 17.31 10.44
C THR A 245 2.41 18.51 9.98
N ASN A 246 2.46 18.84 8.70
CA ASN A 246 1.82 20.04 8.15
C ASN A 246 1.37 19.84 6.71
N TYR A 247 0.77 18.67 6.41
CA TYR A 247 0.27 18.30 5.09
C TYR A 247 1.36 18.29 3.99
N GLY A 248 2.59 17.90 4.34
CA GLY A 248 3.69 17.81 3.38
C GLY A 248 4.40 19.14 3.09
N LYS A 249 4.02 20.27 3.74
CA LYS A 249 4.72 21.56 3.51
C LYS A 249 6.18 21.54 3.94
N SER A 250 6.53 20.69 4.89
CA SER A 250 7.90 20.39 5.26
C SER A 250 8.04 18.96 5.75
N TRP A 251 9.22 18.38 5.52
CA TRP A 251 9.50 17.00 5.86
C TRP A 251 10.73 16.88 6.76
N LYS A 252 10.69 15.89 7.61
CA LYS A 252 11.80 15.44 8.44
C LYS A 252 12.17 14.02 8.05
N ASP A 253 13.45 13.77 7.84
CA ASP A 253 13.99 12.42 7.73
C ASP A 253 13.89 11.73 9.10
N ILE A 254 13.24 10.58 9.12
CA ILE A 254 13.04 9.71 10.29
C ILE A 254 13.60 8.31 10.07
N THR A 255 14.45 8.14 9.06
CA THR A 255 15.12 6.87 8.73
C THR A 255 15.94 6.34 9.90
N GLY A 256 16.53 7.28 10.68
CA GLY A 256 17.26 6.96 11.90
C GLY A 256 18.43 6.02 11.66
N ASP A 257 18.45 4.92 12.40
CA ASP A 257 19.52 3.91 12.43
C ASP A 257 19.17 2.62 11.67
N ILE A 258 18.16 2.65 10.79
CA ILE A 258 17.91 1.52 9.87
C ILE A 258 19.14 1.33 8.96
N PRO A 259 19.77 0.13 8.94
CA PRO A 259 21.05 -0.05 8.27
C PRO A 259 20.93 -0.04 6.75
N TYR A 260 22.02 0.33 6.07
CA TYR A 260 22.15 0.16 4.63
C TYR A 260 21.88 -1.30 4.22
N GLY A 261 21.13 -1.50 3.15
CA GLY A 261 20.67 -2.81 2.70
C GLY A 261 19.23 -3.13 3.14
N ALA A 262 18.76 -2.56 4.24
CA ALA A 262 17.37 -2.62 4.68
C ALA A 262 16.55 -1.49 4.03
N TYR A 263 16.57 -1.39 2.68
CA TYR A 263 15.79 -0.36 2.01
C TYR A 263 14.30 -0.53 2.30
N THR A 264 13.65 0.60 2.52
CA THR A 264 12.28 0.67 3.05
C THR A 264 11.23 0.52 1.97
N ARG A 265 10.14 -0.15 2.29
CA ARG A 265 8.99 -0.34 1.38
C ARG A 265 7.71 0.25 1.93
N VAL A 266 7.55 0.24 3.24
CA VAL A 266 6.31 0.66 3.91
C VAL A 266 6.59 1.19 5.30
N VAL A 267 5.77 2.12 5.76
CA VAL A 267 5.72 2.59 7.14
C VAL A 267 4.26 2.75 7.54
N ARG A 268 3.93 2.39 8.78
CA ARG A 268 2.59 2.56 9.38
C ARG A 268 2.73 3.10 10.79
N GLU A 269 1.86 4.02 11.16
CA GLU A 269 1.68 4.43 12.55
C GLU A 269 0.59 3.58 13.20
N ASP A 270 0.83 3.14 14.43
CA ASP A 270 -0.17 2.40 15.23
C ASP A 270 -1.41 3.28 15.50
N ASP A 271 -2.59 2.69 15.37
CA ASP A 271 -3.86 3.41 15.49
C ASP A 271 -4.27 3.77 16.93
N LYS A 272 -3.64 3.14 17.92
CA LYS A 272 -3.90 3.37 19.35
C LYS A 272 -2.78 4.09 20.07
N ARG A 273 -1.51 3.85 19.69
CA ARG A 273 -0.34 4.47 20.32
C ARG A 273 0.36 5.43 19.36
N LYS A 274 0.14 6.73 19.55
CA LYS A 274 0.80 7.77 18.76
C LYS A 274 2.33 7.66 18.85
N GLY A 275 3.00 7.72 17.70
CA GLY A 275 4.45 7.66 17.60
C GLY A 275 5.04 6.24 17.71
N LEU A 276 4.21 5.21 17.84
CA LEU A 276 4.61 3.82 17.61
C LEU A 276 4.55 3.57 16.11
N LEU A 277 5.70 3.39 15.48
CA LEU A 277 5.82 3.19 14.04
C LEU A 277 6.35 1.80 13.73
N VAL A 278 5.84 1.20 12.66
CA VAL A 278 6.34 -0.06 12.12
C VAL A 278 6.76 0.16 10.66
N ALA A 279 7.95 -0.26 10.30
CA ALA A 279 8.48 -0.16 8.95
C ALA A 279 8.82 -1.54 8.37
N GLY A 280 8.39 -1.79 7.13
CA GLY A 280 8.77 -2.96 6.36
C GLY A 280 9.94 -2.65 5.43
N THR A 281 10.95 -3.51 5.47
CA THR A 281 12.18 -3.36 4.70
C THR A 281 12.53 -4.64 3.95
N GLU A 282 13.57 -4.60 3.13
CA GLU A 282 14.11 -5.80 2.47
C GLU A 282 14.72 -6.82 3.45
N LEU A 283 15.07 -6.41 4.66
CA LEU A 283 15.68 -7.29 5.68
C LEU A 283 14.73 -7.61 6.85
N GLY A 284 13.45 -7.29 6.73
CA GLY A 284 12.43 -7.59 7.74
C GLY A 284 11.70 -6.35 8.25
N VAL A 285 11.08 -6.50 9.41
CA VAL A 285 10.30 -5.48 10.09
C VAL A 285 11.16 -4.71 11.09
N TYR A 286 11.03 -3.40 11.10
CA TYR A 286 11.61 -2.53 12.13
C TYR A 286 10.49 -1.82 12.88
N ILE A 287 10.69 -1.59 14.17
CA ILE A 287 9.74 -0.90 15.06
C ILE A 287 10.42 0.31 15.72
N SER A 288 9.66 1.38 15.87
CA SER A 288 10.10 2.56 16.61
C SER A 288 9.05 2.95 17.65
N PHE A 289 9.47 3.06 18.91
CA PHE A 289 8.63 3.48 20.04
C PHE A 289 8.64 5.00 20.27
N ASN A 290 9.43 5.74 19.48
CA ASN A 290 9.74 7.15 19.73
C ASN A 290 9.68 8.02 18.47
N ASP A 291 8.69 7.73 17.62
CA ASP A 291 8.37 8.55 16.45
C ASP A 291 9.53 8.60 15.41
N GLY A 292 10.14 7.45 15.14
CA GLY A 292 11.20 7.29 14.14
C GLY A 292 12.58 7.82 14.57
N LYS A 293 12.79 8.15 15.85
CA LYS A 293 14.10 8.59 16.33
C LYS A 293 15.09 7.44 16.49
N LYS A 294 14.59 6.26 16.83
CA LYS A 294 15.34 5.01 16.92
C LYS A 294 14.49 3.88 16.40
N TRP A 295 15.10 2.97 15.65
CA TRP A 295 14.47 1.78 15.11
C TRP A 295 15.14 0.52 15.66
N GLU A 296 14.36 -0.50 15.91
CA GLU A 296 14.82 -1.80 16.38
C GLU A 296 14.30 -2.88 15.43
N LEU A 297 15.13 -3.89 15.14
CA LEU A 297 14.72 -5.04 14.33
C LEU A 297 13.64 -5.81 15.08
N PHE A 298 12.51 -6.06 14.42
CA PHE A 298 11.33 -6.66 15.02
C PHE A 298 10.81 -7.87 14.24
N ASN A 299 11.72 -8.76 13.84
CA ASN A 299 11.34 -9.96 13.07
C ASN A 299 10.68 -11.03 13.94
N LEU A 300 10.87 -11.03 15.27
CA LEU A 300 10.43 -12.08 16.16
C LEU A 300 10.84 -13.46 15.63
N ASN A 301 9.87 -14.33 15.32
CA ASN A 301 10.11 -15.67 14.75
C ASN A 301 10.11 -15.70 13.21
N MET A 302 9.93 -14.55 12.54
CA MET A 302 10.08 -14.47 11.08
C MET A 302 11.57 -14.60 10.71
N PRO A 303 11.91 -15.32 9.64
CA PRO A 303 13.25 -15.27 9.06
C PRO A 303 13.56 -13.88 8.48
N VAL A 304 14.82 -13.62 8.17
CA VAL A 304 15.20 -12.45 7.40
C VAL A 304 14.63 -12.57 5.99
N LEU A 305 13.78 -11.63 5.60
CA LEU A 305 13.07 -11.64 4.32
C LEU A 305 12.58 -10.23 3.97
N GLY A 306 12.30 -10.01 2.68
CA GLY A 306 11.73 -8.76 2.20
C GLY A 306 10.25 -8.63 2.60
N VAL A 307 9.93 -7.54 3.28
CA VAL A 307 8.57 -7.13 3.61
C VAL A 307 8.05 -6.24 2.50
N THR A 308 6.97 -6.63 1.84
CA THR A 308 6.40 -5.89 0.72
C THR A 308 5.35 -4.89 1.15
N ASP A 309 4.60 -5.20 2.19
CA ASP A 309 3.59 -4.31 2.75
C ASP A 309 3.27 -4.67 4.21
N LEU A 310 2.71 -3.71 4.95
CA LEU A 310 2.28 -3.84 6.34
C LEU A 310 0.90 -3.22 6.53
N MET A 311 0.12 -3.79 7.42
CA MET A 311 -1.13 -3.21 7.90
C MET A 311 -1.29 -3.48 9.40
N ILE A 312 -1.76 -2.48 10.15
CA ILE A 312 -2.22 -2.65 11.54
C ILE A 312 -3.73 -2.58 11.50
N LYS A 313 -4.39 -3.64 11.88
CA LYS A 313 -5.85 -3.73 11.85
C LYS A 313 -6.35 -4.77 12.84
N HIS A 314 -7.48 -4.49 13.49
CA HIS A 314 -8.11 -5.37 14.50
C HIS A 314 -7.14 -5.78 15.61
N ASP A 315 -6.25 -4.84 16.00
CA ASP A 315 -5.16 -5.03 16.96
C ASP A 315 -4.03 -5.97 16.53
N ASP A 316 -4.05 -6.46 15.31
CA ASP A 316 -3.01 -7.30 14.75
C ASP A 316 -2.06 -6.52 13.82
N LEU A 317 -0.79 -6.90 13.79
CA LEU A 317 0.17 -6.49 12.77
C LEU A 317 0.22 -7.55 11.68
N ILE A 318 -0.23 -7.17 10.49
CA ILE A 318 -0.24 -8.03 9.30
C ILE A 318 0.96 -7.66 8.43
N VAL A 319 1.74 -8.66 8.03
CA VAL A 319 2.96 -8.51 7.23
C VAL A 319 2.84 -9.30 5.94
N ALA A 320 2.91 -8.63 4.80
CA ALA A 320 3.05 -9.26 3.51
C ALA A 320 4.53 -9.39 3.15
N THR A 321 4.94 -10.55 2.66
CA THR A 321 6.34 -10.87 2.45
C THR A 321 6.65 -11.26 1.02
N HIS A 322 7.89 -11.08 0.61
CA HIS A 322 8.38 -11.53 -0.67
C HIS A 322 8.69 -13.05 -0.62
N GLY A 323 7.72 -13.85 -1.07
CA GLY A 323 7.87 -15.28 -1.23
C GLY A 323 7.73 -16.15 0.04
N ARG A 324 7.22 -15.57 1.15
CA ARG A 324 7.01 -16.31 2.40
C ARG A 324 5.63 -16.04 3.02
N SER A 325 4.61 -15.86 2.19
CA SER A 325 3.20 -15.69 2.60
C SER A 325 2.93 -14.42 3.44
N PHE A 326 1.78 -14.39 4.06
CA PHE A 326 1.42 -13.42 5.09
C PHE A 326 1.82 -13.92 6.47
N TRP A 327 2.18 -13.00 7.33
CA TRP A 327 2.41 -13.25 8.76
C TRP A 327 1.48 -12.34 9.56
N ILE A 328 1.02 -12.82 10.69
CA ILE A 328 0.21 -12.06 11.63
C ILE A 328 0.89 -12.13 13.00
N LEU A 329 1.16 -10.96 13.58
CA LEU A 329 1.39 -10.85 15.01
C LEU A 329 0.05 -10.54 15.64
N ASP A 330 -0.54 -11.55 16.28
CA ASP A 330 -1.78 -11.40 17.01
C ASP A 330 -1.55 -10.49 18.24
N ASP A 331 -2.44 -9.51 18.42
CA ASP A 331 -2.49 -8.65 19.58
C ASP A 331 -1.26 -7.73 19.78
N MET A 332 -1.35 -6.52 19.26
CA MET A 332 -0.40 -5.43 19.48
C MET A 332 -0.47 -4.83 20.91
N GLY A 333 -1.42 -5.27 21.73
CA GLY A 333 -1.67 -4.69 23.06
C GLY A 333 -0.45 -4.76 24.00
N LEU A 334 0.30 -5.86 23.95
CA LEU A 334 1.56 -5.98 24.67
C LEU A 334 2.60 -4.97 24.14
N ILE A 335 2.75 -4.89 22.84
CA ILE A 335 3.74 -4.01 22.19
C ILE A 335 3.45 -2.55 22.51
N ARG A 336 2.17 -2.17 22.54
CA ARG A 336 1.73 -0.81 22.90
C ARG A 336 2.08 -0.42 24.34
N GLN A 337 2.28 -1.37 25.24
CA GLN A 337 2.61 -1.16 26.65
C GLN A 337 4.13 -1.14 26.92
N LEU A 338 4.96 -1.50 25.93
CA LEU A 338 6.42 -1.44 26.06
C LEU A 338 6.91 0.01 26.01
N ASP A 339 7.70 0.44 26.96
CA ASP A 339 8.24 1.80 27.10
C ASP A 339 9.78 1.88 27.07
N GLY A 340 10.43 0.81 26.62
CA GLY A 340 11.88 0.80 26.36
C GLY A 340 12.75 0.33 27.55
N ASP A 341 12.32 0.52 28.78
CA ASP A 341 12.99 -0.02 29.97
C ASP A 341 12.19 -1.20 30.54
N ILE A 342 12.71 -2.41 30.38
CA ILE A 342 12.05 -3.63 30.84
C ILE A 342 12.47 -3.91 32.28
N ASP A 343 11.80 -3.29 33.22
CA ASP A 343 11.65 -3.88 34.54
C ASP A 343 10.52 -4.91 34.55
N THR A 344 10.51 -5.82 35.51
CA THR A 344 9.44 -6.79 35.67
C THR A 344 8.10 -6.08 35.83
N LYS A 345 7.28 -6.11 34.78
CA LYS A 345 5.97 -5.45 34.70
C LYS A 345 4.90 -6.49 34.40
N LEU A 346 3.77 -6.41 35.07
CA LEU A 346 2.57 -7.12 34.68
C LEU A 346 1.86 -6.29 33.63
N TYR A 347 1.70 -6.87 32.44
CA TYR A 347 0.99 -6.22 31.33
C TYR A 347 -0.49 -6.56 31.37
N ASP A 348 -1.34 -5.60 31.00
CA ASP A 348 -2.78 -5.82 30.89
C ASP A 348 -3.07 -6.58 29.61
N PRO A 349 -3.77 -7.74 29.68
CA PRO A 349 -4.19 -8.46 28.48
C PRO A 349 -5.30 -7.71 27.76
N GLU A 350 -5.35 -7.83 26.43
CA GLU A 350 -6.49 -7.37 25.65
C GLU A 350 -7.70 -8.30 25.86
N ASN A 351 -8.89 -7.78 25.54
CA ASN A 351 -10.11 -8.57 25.61
C ASN A 351 -10.08 -9.68 24.54
N SER A 352 -10.27 -10.92 24.96
CA SER A 352 -10.34 -12.05 24.03
C SER A 352 -11.78 -12.38 23.68
N THR A 353 -12.02 -12.74 22.41
CA THR A 353 -13.30 -13.23 21.94
C THR A 353 -13.33 -14.76 21.97
N ILE A 354 -14.26 -15.34 22.68
CA ILE A 354 -14.49 -16.78 22.68
C ILE A 354 -15.56 -17.10 21.64
N GLY A 355 -15.23 -17.94 20.66
CA GLY A 355 -16.14 -18.38 19.61
C GLY A 355 -15.82 -19.79 19.12
N ASN A 356 -16.79 -20.42 18.50
CA ASN A 356 -16.61 -21.66 17.74
C ASN A 356 -16.59 -21.28 16.25
N TRP A 357 -15.42 -21.18 15.69
CA TRP A 357 -15.19 -20.82 14.29
C TRP A 357 -15.09 -22.02 13.37
#